data_2f6a9df43ef4142fde406e57846c9212
#
_entry.id   2f6a9df43ef4142fde406e57846c9212
#
_cell.length_a   1.000
_cell.length_b   1.000
_cell.length_c   1.000
_cell.angle_alpha   90.00
_cell.angle_beta   90.00
_cell.angle_gamma   90.00
#
_symmetry.space_group_name_H-M   'P 1'
#
loop_
_entity.id
_entity.type
_entity.pdbx_description
1 polymer ?
#
loop_
_entity_poly.entity_id
_entity_poly.type
_entity_poly.pdbx_seq_one_letter_code
_entity_poly.pdbx_strand_id
1 'polypeptide(L)'
;YYDVKSAVEDITPGSFAKLNYTSRVLAENLLRKCPSEDLKDSLIQLIEKRTDKDFPWYPSRVICHDILGLTAFVDLAGLREAVASKGVDPQKINPVVPTQLIVDHSLAVECGGFDPDAFQKNRDIEDRRNADRFDFINWTKKAFDNVDVIPPGNGIMHQINLEKMSPVIHNIDGIASPDTLVGTDSHT
;
A
#
# COMPACT_ATOMS: atom_id res chain seq x y z
N TYR A 1 -8.73 1.95 20.41
CA TYR A 1 -9.16 2.86 19.34
C TYR A 1 -9.11 4.31 19.80
N TYR A 2 -9.07 5.24 18.86
CA TYR A 2 -9.17 6.68 19.14
C TYR A 2 -10.62 7.14 19.17
N ASP A 3 -10.97 8.00 20.13
CA ASP A 3 -12.32 8.54 20.25
C ASP A 3 -12.52 9.74 19.30
N VAL A 4 -12.82 9.39 18.05
CA VAL A 4 -13.08 10.38 17.00
C VAL A 4 -14.27 11.28 17.33
N LYS A 5 -15.30 10.71 17.97
CA LYS A 5 -16.50 11.49 18.30
C LYS A 5 -16.18 12.61 19.25
N SER A 6 -15.54 12.31 20.37
CA SER A 6 -15.17 13.33 21.34
C SER A 6 -14.27 14.39 20.73
N ALA A 7 -13.22 13.98 20.00
CA ALA A 7 -12.28 14.93 19.40
C ALA A 7 -12.94 15.89 18.38
N VAL A 8 -13.90 15.41 17.60
CA VAL A 8 -14.63 16.24 16.62
C VAL A 8 -15.64 17.16 17.30
N GLU A 9 -16.37 16.65 18.31
CA GLU A 9 -17.34 17.44 19.08
C GLU A 9 -16.68 18.53 19.93
N ASP A 10 -15.49 18.30 20.43
CA ASP A 10 -14.70 19.30 21.18
C ASP A 10 -14.30 20.50 20.30
N ILE A 11 -14.13 20.28 18.99
CA ILE A 11 -13.82 21.35 18.03
C ILE A 11 -15.08 22.08 17.61
N THR A 12 -16.12 21.33 17.20
CA THR A 12 -17.37 21.91 16.71
C THR A 12 -18.54 21.03 17.17
N PRO A 13 -19.24 21.44 18.22
CA PRO A 13 -20.39 20.69 18.75
C PRO A 13 -21.45 20.38 17.67
N GLY A 14 -21.93 19.16 17.65
CA GLY A 14 -22.93 18.67 16.70
C GLY A 14 -22.38 18.36 15.30
N SER A 15 -21.06 18.38 15.10
CA SER A 15 -20.45 18.14 13.79
C SER A 15 -20.25 16.65 13.48
N PHE A 16 -19.98 15.82 14.48
CA PHE A 16 -19.71 14.39 14.24
C PHE A 16 -20.87 13.67 13.53
N ALA A 17 -22.10 13.99 13.91
CA ALA A 17 -23.28 13.39 13.28
C ALA A 17 -23.43 13.78 11.80
N LYS A 18 -22.84 14.90 11.38
CA LYS A 18 -22.86 15.42 10.01
C LYS A 18 -21.73 14.87 9.14
N LEU A 19 -20.69 14.28 9.75
CA LEU A 19 -19.61 13.66 9.02
C LEU A 19 -20.07 12.34 8.39
N ASN A 20 -19.74 12.16 7.11
CA ASN A 20 -19.89 10.87 6.45
C ASN A 20 -18.86 9.88 6.99
N TYR A 21 -19.03 8.58 6.68
CA TYR A 21 -18.14 7.54 7.19
C TYR A 21 -16.68 7.72 6.75
N THR A 22 -16.46 8.11 5.51
CA THR A 22 -15.10 8.39 5.01
C THR A 22 -14.42 9.49 5.82
N SER A 23 -15.11 10.60 6.08
CA SER A 23 -14.56 11.67 6.92
C SER A 23 -14.27 11.21 8.35
N ARG A 24 -15.05 10.29 8.91
CA ARG A 24 -14.77 9.71 10.24
C ARG A 24 -13.50 8.83 10.21
N VAL A 25 -13.28 8.08 9.14
CA VAL A 25 -12.04 7.30 8.95
C VAL A 25 -10.84 8.23 8.80
N LEU A 26 -10.97 9.31 8.02
CA LEU A 26 -9.92 10.33 7.90
C LEU A 26 -9.63 11.02 9.21
N ALA A 27 -10.65 11.36 10.01
CA ALA A 27 -10.47 11.94 11.34
C ALA A 27 -9.74 10.98 12.30
N GLU A 28 -10.06 9.68 12.25
CA GLU A 28 -9.31 8.66 13.02
C GLU A 28 -7.84 8.64 12.61
N ASN A 29 -7.56 8.64 11.31
CA ASN A 29 -6.22 8.63 10.78
C ASN A 29 -5.40 9.85 11.27
N LEU A 30 -6.00 11.03 11.23
CA LEU A 30 -5.38 12.24 11.77
C LEU A 30 -5.10 12.14 13.28
N LEU A 31 -6.08 11.73 14.08
CA LEU A 31 -5.91 11.56 15.53
C LEU A 31 -4.79 10.61 15.90
N ARG A 32 -4.60 9.58 15.10
CA ARG A 32 -3.61 8.52 15.35
C ARG A 32 -2.20 8.90 14.90
N LYS A 33 -2.05 9.68 13.84
CA LYS A 33 -0.76 9.83 13.15
C LYS A 33 -0.33 11.27 12.92
N CYS A 34 -1.25 12.25 12.91
CA CYS A 34 -0.91 13.64 12.66
C CYS A 34 -0.10 14.24 13.81
N PRO A 35 0.94 15.03 13.52
CA PRO A 35 1.63 15.82 14.54
C PRO A 35 0.66 16.70 15.31
N SER A 36 0.91 16.86 16.63
CA SER A 36 -0.01 17.58 17.52
C SER A 36 -0.21 19.05 17.11
N GLU A 37 0.80 19.66 16.54
CA GLU A 37 0.77 21.04 16.05
C GLU A 37 -0.19 21.25 14.88
N ASP A 38 -0.34 20.23 14.00
CA ASP A 38 -1.15 20.31 12.79
C ASP A 38 -2.54 19.69 12.96
N LEU A 39 -2.74 18.92 14.02
CA LEU A 39 -3.93 18.10 14.21
C LEU A 39 -5.22 18.91 14.25
N LYS A 40 -5.23 19.98 15.02
CA LYS A 40 -6.44 20.80 15.19
C LYS A 40 -6.87 21.44 13.88
N ASP A 41 -5.94 22.03 13.14
CA ASP A 41 -6.23 22.68 11.87
C ASP A 41 -6.67 21.67 10.81
N SER A 42 -6.06 20.48 10.78
CA SER A 42 -6.44 19.40 9.88
C SER A 42 -7.86 18.88 10.16
N LEU A 43 -8.23 18.74 11.44
CA LEU A 43 -9.58 18.34 11.81
C LEU A 43 -10.62 19.44 11.47
N ILE A 44 -10.29 20.71 11.66
CA ILE A 44 -11.16 21.84 11.25
C ILE A 44 -11.40 21.79 9.73
N GLN A 45 -10.35 21.62 8.94
CA GLN A 45 -10.47 21.50 7.48
C GLN A 45 -11.40 20.37 7.08
N LEU A 46 -11.28 19.22 7.73
CA LEU A 46 -12.12 18.06 7.47
C LEU A 46 -13.58 18.30 7.83
N ILE A 47 -13.84 18.92 8.99
CA ILE A 47 -15.19 19.23 9.48
C ILE A 47 -15.86 20.27 8.58
N GLU A 48 -15.15 21.29 8.18
CA GLU A 48 -15.64 22.38 7.33
C GLU A 48 -15.66 22.00 5.85
N LYS A 49 -15.15 20.83 5.47
CA LYS A 49 -15.01 20.36 4.07
C LYS A 49 -14.23 21.35 3.21
N ARG A 50 -13.20 21.92 3.75
CA ARG A 50 -12.34 22.87 3.03
C ARG A 50 -11.56 22.15 1.94
N THR A 51 -11.46 22.80 0.79
CA THR A 51 -10.73 22.30 -0.39
C THR A 51 -9.58 23.22 -0.79
N ASP A 52 -9.35 24.26 -0.02
CA ASP A 52 -8.33 25.29 -0.27
C ASP A 52 -6.95 24.94 0.32
N LYS A 53 -6.89 23.89 1.11
CA LYS A 53 -5.66 23.39 1.72
C LYS A 53 -5.61 21.88 1.71
N ASP A 54 -4.41 21.34 1.58
CA ASP A 54 -4.12 19.94 1.80
C ASP A 54 -4.07 19.64 3.30
N PHE A 55 -4.38 18.42 3.67
CA PHE A 55 -4.14 17.90 5.02
C PHE A 55 -3.35 16.58 4.96
N PRO A 56 -2.62 16.23 6.02
CA PRO A 56 -1.77 15.05 6.02
C PRO A 56 -2.60 13.76 5.96
N TRP A 57 -2.08 12.79 5.20
CA TRP A 57 -2.66 11.48 5.02
C TRP A 57 -1.62 10.39 5.35
N TYR A 58 -2.01 9.46 6.19
CA TYR A 58 -1.12 8.39 6.68
C TYR A 58 -1.73 7.01 6.40
N PRO A 59 -1.55 6.43 5.23
CA PRO A 59 -2.09 5.12 4.90
C PRO A 59 -1.53 4.04 5.83
N SER A 60 -2.34 3.03 6.12
CA SER A 60 -1.91 1.89 6.92
C SER A 60 -1.00 0.95 6.13
N ARG A 61 -1.12 0.95 4.81
CA ARG A 61 -0.32 0.14 3.90
C ARG A 61 -0.29 0.75 2.49
N VAL A 62 0.70 0.30 1.72
CA VAL A 62 0.84 0.64 0.29
C VAL A 62 0.71 -0.63 -0.53
N ILE A 63 -0.03 -0.57 -1.62
CA ILE A 63 -0.14 -1.67 -2.59
C ILE A 63 0.59 -1.26 -3.86
N CYS A 64 1.49 -2.12 -4.33
CA CYS A 64 2.25 -1.96 -5.55
C CYS A 64 1.96 -3.11 -6.51
N HIS A 65 1.75 -2.76 -7.77
CA HIS A 65 1.71 -3.70 -8.88
C HIS A 65 3.13 -4.04 -9.35
N ASP A 66 3.38 -5.27 -9.76
CA ASP A 66 4.73 -5.74 -10.11
C ASP A 66 5.30 -5.19 -11.42
N ILE A 67 4.47 -4.61 -12.28
CA ILE A 67 4.94 -3.97 -13.51
C ILE A 67 5.23 -2.49 -13.26
N LEU A 68 4.23 -1.70 -12.89
CA LEU A 68 4.37 -0.26 -12.72
C LEU A 68 4.83 0.15 -11.31
N GLY A 69 4.44 -0.60 -10.28
CA GLY A 69 4.86 -0.33 -8.91
C GLY A 69 6.26 -0.84 -8.57
N LEU A 70 6.83 -1.73 -9.38
CA LEU A 70 8.19 -2.25 -9.14
C LEU A 70 9.26 -1.17 -9.19
N THR A 71 9.03 -0.10 -9.95
CA THR A 71 9.95 1.05 -10.03
C THR A 71 10.22 1.70 -8.67
N ALA A 72 9.24 1.71 -7.76
CA ALA A 72 9.45 2.22 -6.41
C ALA A 72 10.52 1.41 -5.64
N PHE A 73 10.57 0.10 -5.85
CA PHE A 73 11.59 -0.75 -5.23
C PHE A 73 12.95 -0.61 -5.93
N VAL A 74 12.97 -0.32 -7.22
CA VAL A 74 14.22 0.02 -7.94
C VAL A 74 14.79 1.31 -7.38
N ASP A 75 13.96 2.32 -7.13
CA ASP A 75 14.40 3.58 -6.50
C ASP A 75 14.92 3.35 -5.07
N LEU A 76 14.25 2.53 -4.26
CA LEU A 76 14.74 2.17 -2.93
C LEU A 76 16.08 1.41 -2.99
N ALA A 77 16.27 0.53 -3.98
CA ALA A 77 17.54 -0.15 -4.20
C ALA A 77 18.65 0.83 -4.58
N GLY A 78 18.36 1.79 -5.47
CA GLY A 78 19.27 2.87 -5.83
C GLY A 78 19.63 3.76 -4.64
N LEU A 79 18.68 4.06 -3.75
CA LEU A 79 18.94 4.77 -2.50
C LEU A 79 19.88 3.98 -1.57
N ARG A 80 19.70 2.66 -1.46
CA ARG A 80 20.61 1.79 -0.69
C ARG A 80 22.04 1.85 -1.23
N GLU A 81 22.20 1.78 -2.55
CA GLU A 81 23.51 1.92 -3.20
C GLU A 81 24.13 3.29 -2.93
N ALA A 82 23.33 4.35 -3.06
CA ALA A 82 23.80 5.72 -2.85
C ALA A 82 24.25 5.97 -1.39
N VAL A 83 23.55 5.44 -0.39
CA VAL A 83 23.97 5.60 1.01
C VAL A 83 25.17 4.70 1.35
N ALA A 84 25.22 3.48 0.78
CA ALA A 84 26.36 2.58 0.93
C ALA A 84 27.65 3.19 0.38
N SER A 85 27.60 3.88 -0.77
CA SER A 85 28.74 4.58 -1.37
C SER A 85 29.29 5.69 -0.46
N LYS A 86 28.50 6.18 0.47
CA LYS A 86 28.86 7.18 1.47
C LYS A 86 29.24 6.57 2.83
N GLY A 87 29.35 5.25 2.92
CA GLY A 87 29.71 4.54 4.15
C GLY A 87 28.55 4.46 5.16
N VAL A 88 27.32 4.73 4.74
CA VAL A 88 26.14 4.57 5.61
C VAL A 88 25.54 3.18 5.39
N ASP A 89 25.05 2.58 6.46
CA ASP A 89 24.42 1.26 6.42
C ASP A 89 23.15 1.28 5.53
N PRO A 90 23.13 0.55 4.40
CA PRO A 90 22.01 0.50 3.49
C PRO A 90 20.76 -0.16 4.09
N GLN A 91 20.88 -0.96 5.15
CA GLN A 91 19.74 -1.59 5.82
C GLN A 91 18.79 -0.57 6.47
N LYS A 92 19.25 0.66 6.68
CA LYS A 92 18.41 1.75 7.18
C LYS A 92 17.38 2.24 6.16
N ILE A 93 17.54 1.91 4.89
CA ILE A 93 16.58 2.26 3.84
C ILE A 93 15.55 1.14 3.70
N ASN A 94 14.36 1.38 4.22
CA ASN A 94 13.20 0.50 4.13
C ASN A 94 11.94 1.32 3.86
N PRO A 95 10.87 0.72 3.30
CA PRO A 95 9.57 1.36 3.28
C PRO A 95 9.11 1.73 4.69
N VAL A 96 8.69 2.96 4.90
CA VAL A 96 8.19 3.44 6.20
C VAL A 96 6.84 2.81 6.54
N VAL A 97 6.04 2.52 5.51
CA VAL A 97 4.72 1.93 5.62
C VAL A 97 4.77 0.51 5.07
N PRO A 98 4.09 -0.47 5.68
CA PRO A 98 3.97 -1.81 5.12
C PRO A 98 3.55 -1.77 3.65
N THR A 99 4.34 -2.39 2.80
CA THR A 99 4.15 -2.35 1.35
C THR A 99 3.95 -3.75 0.81
N GLN A 100 2.85 -3.96 0.10
CA GLN A 100 2.51 -5.22 -0.54
C GLN A 100 2.77 -5.12 -2.03
N LEU A 101 3.67 -5.95 -2.56
CA LEU A 101 3.92 -6.08 -3.98
C LEU A 101 3.12 -7.28 -4.51
N ILE A 102 2.23 -7.01 -5.43
CA ILE A 102 1.37 -8.03 -6.00
C ILE A 102 1.85 -8.33 -7.41
N VAL A 103 2.24 -9.61 -7.64
CA VAL A 103 2.60 -10.08 -8.98
C VAL A 103 1.31 -10.28 -9.76
N ASP A 104 1.04 -9.35 -10.65
CA ASP A 104 -0.13 -9.41 -11.53
C ASP A 104 0.07 -10.49 -12.59
N HIS A 105 -1.04 -10.96 -13.09
CA HIS A 105 -1.05 -12.05 -14.05
C HIS A 105 -1.25 -11.49 -15.45
N SER A 106 -0.18 -11.44 -16.21
CA SER A 106 -0.20 -10.99 -17.60
C SER A 106 0.21 -12.12 -18.56
N LEU A 107 -0.44 -13.27 -18.42
CA LEU A 107 -0.16 -14.42 -19.28
C LEU A 107 -0.54 -14.11 -20.74
N ALA A 108 0.45 -13.88 -21.58
CA ALA A 108 0.24 -13.80 -23.02
C ALA A 108 0.10 -15.20 -23.60
N VAL A 109 -1.06 -15.48 -24.18
CA VAL A 109 -1.32 -16.81 -24.79
C VAL A 109 -0.61 -16.90 -26.13
N GLU A 110 0.43 -17.74 -26.21
CA GLU A 110 1.15 -18.07 -27.44
C GLU A 110 0.82 -19.48 -27.94
N CYS A 111 0.51 -20.39 -27.03
CA CYS A 111 0.03 -21.72 -27.32
C CYS A 111 -1.44 -21.78 -26.91
N GLY A 112 -2.28 -22.21 -27.82
CA GLY A 112 -3.73 -22.23 -27.56
C GLY A 112 -4.43 -23.30 -28.33
N GLY A 113 -5.74 -23.23 -28.43
CA GLY A 113 -6.56 -24.14 -29.19
C GLY A 113 -6.64 -25.54 -28.57
N PHE A 114 -6.28 -26.53 -29.32
CA PHE A 114 -6.41 -27.92 -28.93
C PHE A 114 -5.12 -28.55 -28.39
N ASP A 115 -4.12 -27.73 -28.07
CA ASP A 115 -2.88 -28.22 -27.44
C ASP A 115 -3.15 -28.54 -25.95
N PRO A 116 -3.09 -29.82 -25.55
CA PRO A 116 -3.38 -30.22 -24.18
C PRO A 116 -2.37 -29.61 -23.16
N ASP A 117 -1.18 -29.26 -23.61
CA ASP A 117 -0.12 -28.70 -22.80
C ASP A 117 -0.04 -27.18 -22.90
N ALA A 118 -1.01 -26.52 -23.55
CA ALA A 118 -1.00 -25.08 -23.81
C ALA A 118 -0.77 -24.27 -22.55
N PHE A 119 -1.42 -24.59 -21.44
CA PHE A 119 -1.27 -23.88 -20.19
C PHE A 119 0.18 -23.92 -19.68
N GLN A 120 0.77 -25.09 -19.61
CA GLN A 120 2.14 -25.25 -19.13
C GLN A 120 3.15 -24.56 -20.05
N LYS A 121 2.99 -24.67 -21.36
CA LYS A 121 3.84 -23.99 -22.34
C LYS A 121 3.79 -22.47 -22.19
N ASN A 122 2.61 -21.91 -22.03
CA ASN A 122 2.45 -20.47 -21.80
C ASN A 122 3.10 -20.04 -20.47
N ARG A 123 2.96 -20.83 -19.41
CA ARG A 123 3.64 -20.58 -18.13
C ARG A 123 5.15 -20.59 -18.28
N ASP A 124 5.71 -21.58 -18.93
CA ASP A 124 7.16 -21.69 -19.13
C ASP A 124 7.72 -20.52 -19.96
N ILE A 125 6.92 -20.03 -20.91
CA ILE A 125 7.28 -18.85 -21.72
C ILE A 125 7.28 -17.60 -20.84
N GLU A 126 6.26 -17.41 -20.01
CA GLU A 126 6.14 -16.26 -19.10
C GLU A 126 7.27 -16.26 -18.09
N ASP A 127 7.52 -17.38 -17.42
CA ASP A 127 8.56 -17.50 -16.41
C ASP A 127 9.95 -17.17 -16.99
N ARG A 128 10.24 -17.66 -18.19
CA ARG A 128 11.48 -17.37 -18.89
C ARG A 128 11.61 -15.89 -19.27
N ARG A 129 10.53 -15.26 -19.73
CA ARG A 129 10.53 -13.83 -20.12
C ARG A 129 10.69 -12.90 -18.95
N ASN A 130 10.19 -13.29 -17.81
CA ASN A 130 10.16 -12.47 -16.61
C ASN A 130 11.20 -12.90 -15.55
N ALA A 131 12.16 -13.76 -15.92
CA ALA A 131 13.12 -14.32 -14.98
C ALA A 131 13.85 -13.21 -14.19
N ASP A 132 14.42 -12.21 -14.85
CA ASP A 132 15.14 -11.10 -14.22
C ASP A 132 14.22 -10.30 -13.29
N ARG A 133 12.96 -10.08 -13.68
CA ARG A 133 11.97 -9.39 -12.85
C ARG A 133 11.64 -10.20 -11.60
N PHE A 134 11.43 -11.49 -11.72
CA PHE A 134 11.13 -12.36 -10.60
C PHE A 134 12.33 -12.51 -9.66
N ASP A 135 13.53 -12.53 -10.18
CA ASP A 135 14.75 -12.52 -9.37
C ASP A 135 14.87 -11.23 -8.55
N PHE A 136 14.60 -10.08 -9.15
CA PHE A 136 14.57 -8.82 -8.44
C PHE A 136 13.47 -8.76 -7.38
N ILE A 137 12.26 -9.25 -7.67
CA ILE A 137 11.16 -9.34 -6.71
C ILE A 137 11.53 -10.24 -5.51
N ASN A 138 12.14 -11.39 -5.79
CA ASN A 138 12.62 -12.31 -4.75
C ASN A 138 13.72 -11.69 -3.89
N TRP A 139 14.61 -10.90 -4.48
CA TRP A 139 15.58 -10.12 -3.74
C TRP A 139 14.91 -9.07 -2.87
N THR A 140 13.97 -8.31 -3.42
CA THR A 140 13.20 -7.27 -2.72
C THR A 140 12.55 -7.81 -1.44
N LYS A 141 11.89 -8.96 -1.53
CA LYS A 141 11.26 -9.64 -0.39
C LYS A 141 12.24 -9.96 0.74
N LYS A 142 13.50 -10.23 0.40
CA LYS A 142 14.54 -10.59 1.39
C LYS A 142 15.31 -9.37 1.89
N ALA A 143 15.38 -8.34 1.07
CA ALA A 143 16.21 -7.17 1.34
C ALA A 143 15.50 -6.13 2.22
N PHE A 144 14.19 -6.02 2.15
CA PHE A 144 13.41 -5.01 2.86
C PHE A 144 12.53 -5.63 3.95
N ASP A 145 12.48 -4.98 5.12
CA ASP A 145 11.76 -5.50 6.29
C ASP A 145 10.24 -5.35 6.18
N ASN A 146 9.77 -4.28 5.56
CA ASN A 146 8.34 -3.92 5.47
C ASN A 146 7.72 -4.27 4.11
N VAL A 147 8.20 -5.32 3.45
CA VAL A 147 7.72 -5.72 2.13
C VAL A 147 7.14 -7.13 2.19
N ASP A 148 5.90 -7.25 1.77
CA ASP A 148 5.24 -8.53 1.50
C ASP A 148 5.02 -8.70 0.01
N VAL A 149 5.28 -9.90 -0.51
CA VAL A 149 5.14 -10.22 -1.93
C VAL A 149 4.07 -11.29 -2.10
N ILE A 150 3.02 -10.94 -2.83
CA ILE A 150 1.99 -11.89 -3.26
C ILE A 150 2.45 -12.54 -4.56
N PRO A 151 2.77 -13.84 -4.55
CA PRO A 151 3.36 -14.50 -5.71
C PRO A 151 2.35 -14.67 -6.87
N PRO A 152 2.83 -14.92 -8.09
CA PRO A 152 1.98 -15.19 -9.24
C PRO A 152 1.10 -16.43 -9.01
N GLY A 153 -0.05 -16.47 -9.67
CA GLY A 153 -0.99 -17.60 -9.58
C GLY A 153 -2.03 -17.49 -8.47
N ASN A 154 -2.02 -16.41 -7.68
CA ASN A 154 -3.04 -16.13 -6.66
C ASN A 154 -4.16 -15.20 -7.16
N GLY A 155 -4.34 -15.10 -8.46
CA GLY A 155 -5.26 -14.18 -9.09
C GLY A 155 -4.57 -12.92 -9.61
N ILE A 156 -5.32 -12.08 -10.30
CA ILE A 156 -4.85 -10.76 -10.72
C ILE A 156 -5.11 -9.75 -9.62
N MET A 157 -4.39 -8.64 -9.63
CA MET A 157 -4.46 -7.60 -8.63
C MET A 157 -5.89 -7.07 -8.40
N HIS A 158 -6.65 -6.91 -9.48
CA HIS A 158 -8.03 -6.39 -9.42
C HIS A 158 -9.07 -7.41 -8.93
N GLN A 159 -8.73 -8.67 -8.85
CA GLN A 159 -9.61 -9.78 -8.46
C GLN A 159 -9.03 -10.61 -7.31
N ILE A 160 -7.95 -10.14 -6.75
CA ILE A 160 -7.29 -10.82 -5.67
C ILE A 160 -8.22 -10.91 -4.48
N ASN A 161 -8.10 -12.01 -3.82
CA ASN A 161 -8.66 -12.39 -2.56
C ASN A 161 -8.65 -11.23 -1.55
N LEU A 162 -9.61 -10.33 -1.70
CA LEU A 162 -9.77 -9.16 -0.84
C LEU A 162 -9.95 -9.56 0.63
N GLU A 163 -10.55 -10.73 0.88
CA GLU A 163 -10.75 -11.27 2.24
C GLU A 163 -9.42 -11.55 2.95
N LYS A 164 -8.38 -11.94 2.22
CA LYS A 164 -7.04 -12.11 2.80
C LYS A 164 -6.23 -10.83 2.88
N MET A 165 -6.41 -9.94 1.93
CA MET A 165 -5.55 -8.77 1.77
C MET A 165 -6.13 -7.49 2.38
N SER A 166 -7.42 -7.47 2.66
CA SER A 166 -8.12 -6.30 3.18
C SER A 166 -8.71 -6.60 4.55
N PRO A 167 -7.94 -6.39 5.61
CA PRO A 167 -8.34 -6.79 6.96
C PRO A 167 -9.47 -5.93 7.55
N VAL A 168 -9.97 -4.92 6.84
CA VAL A 168 -11.01 -3.97 7.29
C VAL A 168 -10.59 -3.19 8.54
N ILE A 169 -10.11 -3.87 9.55
CA ILE A 169 -9.59 -3.31 10.81
C ILE A 169 -8.20 -3.88 11.08
N HIS A 170 -7.25 -3.00 11.28
CA HIS A 170 -5.94 -3.35 11.81
C HIS A 170 -5.93 -3.33 13.33
N ASN A 171 -5.14 -4.22 13.93
CA ASN A 171 -4.75 -4.14 15.34
C ASN A 171 -3.24 -4.00 15.39
N ILE A 172 -2.77 -2.79 15.63
CA ILE A 172 -1.34 -2.47 15.73
C ILE A 172 -1.08 -2.01 17.16
N ASP A 173 -0.23 -2.74 17.87
CA ASP A 173 0.14 -2.44 19.27
C ASP A 173 -1.08 -2.31 20.21
N GLY A 174 -2.13 -3.11 19.99
CA GLY A 174 -3.35 -3.09 20.78
C GLY A 174 -4.33 -1.98 20.41
N ILE A 175 -4.04 -1.20 19.38
CA ILE A 175 -4.92 -0.14 18.87
C ILE A 175 -5.63 -0.63 17.61
N ALA A 176 -6.96 -0.68 17.68
CA ALA A 176 -7.80 -0.97 16.53
C ALA A 176 -7.97 0.29 15.68
N SER A 177 -7.74 0.17 14.38
CA SER A 177 -7.90 1.26 13.40
C SER A 177 -8.43 0.74 12.08
N PRO A 178 -9.18 1.56 11.31
CA PRO A 178 -9.61 1.20 9.97
C PRO A 178 -8.45 0.91 9.04
N ASP A 179 -8.63 -0.05 8.13
CA ASP A 179 -7.71 -0.25 7.02
C ASP A 179 -7.80 0.91 6.03
N THR A 180 -6.64 1.46 5.71
CA THR A 180 -6.49 2.53 4.72
C THR A 180 -5.29 2.24 3.86
N LEU A 181 -5.41 2.41 2.57
CA LEU A 181 -4.33 2.10 1.63
C LEU A 181 -4.12 3.20 0.60
N VAL A 182 -2.91 3.24 0.08
CA VAL A 182 -2.56 3.93 -1.16
C VAL A 182 -2.06 2.88 -2.14
N GLY A 183 -2.58 2.91 -3.35
CA GLY A 183 -2.10 2.09 -4.45
C GLY A 183 -1.21 2.87 -5.40
N THR A 184 -0.28 2.20 -6.05
CA THR A 184 0.48 2.78 -7.15
C THR A 184 -0.39 2.91 -8.40
N ASP A 185 0.01 3.84 -9.28
CA ASP A 185 -0.75 4.31 -10.42
C ASP A 185 -1.30 3.22 -11.35
N SER A 186 -2.37 3.55 -12.02
CA SER A 186 -3.10 2.99 -13.16
C SER A 186 -3.53 1.52 -13.10
N HIS A 187 -2.92 0.66 -12.32
CA HIS A 187 -3.25 -0.78 -12.21
C HIS A 187 -3.53 -1.23 -10.77
N THR A 188 -3.85 -0.27 -9.93
CA THR A 188 -4.14 -0.55 -8.51
C THR A 188 -5.58 -0.27 -8.16
#